data_25d1d09a51ba8c80d59b8fd0fffc0c30
#
_entry.id   25d1d09a51ba8c80d59b8fd0fffc0c30
#
_cell.length_a   1.000
_cell.length_b   1.000
_cell.length_c   1.000
_cell.angle_alpha   90.00
_cell.angle_beta   90.00
_cell.angle_gamma   90.00
#
_symmetry.space_group_name_H-M   'P 1'
#
loop_
_entity.id
_entity.type
_entity.pdbx_description
1 polymer ?
#
loop_
_entity_poly.entity_id
_entity_poly.type
_entity_poly.pdbx_seq_one_letter_code
_entity_poly.pdbx_strand_id
1 'polypeptide(L)'
;MKRAVNPAFGYTRTAVMLHWATAILIFSAFALGLYMVGLAFSPAKLRLFSYHKWMGVTVFLFAAARLLWRAFHRAPELPVSMPAWERFAAKAAHWLLYALMLIVPVSGWVMSSAKGFQTVYLGIMPIPDLIGKDKALEEALELVHYILNKSLMLLAALHIAAALKHHFIDRDDVLKRMLRISGALIVIAFAPLLSSGAHAAPVIRDASSVGFVSRQMGVPIKGSFKVFDADVRFDPADLKASRAVITITLDSIDAGSDDATVEIKRRPWFDVRNYPRAEFTSGTVAQTGPGLYRVNGKMTIKGRTRDVSAPFTAKRAGDQWTFDGKFTLKRLDFSIGEGAWSDTGTVADEVEILFRFVVPVQKK
;
A
#
# COMPACT_ATOMS: atom_id res chain seq x y z
N MET A 1 -26.90 21.08 -49.81
CA MET A 1 -27.74 20.61 -48.69
C MET A 1 -26.86 19.93 -47.65
N LYS A 2 -26.72 20.51 -46.45
CA LYS A 2 -26.04 19.85 -45.32
C LYS A 2 -26.96 18.78 -44.76
N ARG A 3 -26.63 17.47 -44.92
CA ARG A 3 -27.37 16.39 -44.26
C ARG A 3 -27.24 16.59 -42.74
N ALA A 4 -28.33 16.91 -42.09
CA ALA A 4 -28.44 16.90 -40.64
C ALA A 4 -28.06 15.51 -40.14
N VAL A 5 -27.03 15.41 -39.32
CA VAL A 5 -26.60 14.16 -38.68
C VAL A 5 -27.65 13.81 -37.64
N ASN A 6 -28.46 12.81 -37.94
CA ASN A 6 -29.46 12.29 -37.03
C ASN A 6 -28.75 11.76 -35.74
N PRO A 7 -29.01 12.32 -34.55
CA PRO A 7 -28.35 11.93 -33.32
C PRO A 7 -28.59 10.47 -32.88
N ALA A 8 -29.50 9.75 -33.53
CA ALA A 8 -29.87 8.36 -33.22
C ALA A 8 -28.81 7.31 -33.63
N PHE A 9 -27.74 7.66 -34.36
CA PHE A 9 -26.81 6.68 -35.00
C PHE A 9 -25.47 6.50 -34.33
N GLY A 10 -25.16 7.09 -33.18
CA GLY A 10 -23.84 6.97 -32.55
C GLY A 10 -23.86 7.03 -31.03
N TYR A 11 -22.77 6.59 -30.40
CA TYR A 11 -22.54 6.81 -28.96
C TYR A 11 -22.31 8.29 -28.68
N THR A 12 -22.67 8.74 -27.47
CA THR A 12 -22.35 10.09 -27.01
C THR A 12 -20.84 10.27 -26.90
N ARG A 13 -20.34 11.50 -27.04
CA ARG A 13 -18.88 11.79 -26.88
C ARG A 13 -18.35 11.31 -25.53
N THR A 14 -19.09 11.52 -24.44
CA THR A 14 -18.75 11.04 -23.10
C THR A 14 -18.60 9.51 -23.05
N ALA A 15 -19.52 8.74 -23.66
CA ALA A 15 -19.42 7.28 -23.71
C ALA A 15 -18.17 6.82 -24.46
N VAL A 16 -17.83 7.49 -25.58
CA VAL A 16 -16.62 7.20 -26.37
C VAL A 16 -15.35 7.53 -25.58
N MET A 17 -15.28 8.71 -24.95
CA MET A 17 -14.14 9.12 -24.14
C MET A 17 -13.91 8.16 -22.96
N LEU A 18 -14.94 7.84 -22.19
CA LEU A 18 -14.87 6.90 -21.09
C LEU A 18 -14.48 5.49 -21.55
N HIS A 19 -14.93 5.06 -22.74
CA HIS A 19 -14.53 3.76 -23.31
C HIS A 19 -13.02 3.70 -23.56
N TRP A 20 -12.48 4.65 -24.31
CA TRP A 20 -11.06 4.64 -24.67
C TRP A 20 -10.16 4.89 -23.48
N ALA A 21 -10.52 5.80 -22.56
CA ALA A 21 -9.79 6.02 -21.34
C ALA A 21 -9.74 4.74 -20.47
N THR A 22 -10.88 4.03 -20.34
CA THR A 22 -10.91 2.74 -19.63
C THR A 22 -10.07 1.68 -20.34
N ALA A 23 -10.13 1.58 -21.67
CA ALA A 23 -9.35 0.62 -22.43
C ALA A 23 -7.84 0.85 -22.27
N ILE A 24 -7.37 2.09 -22.42
CA ILE A 24 -5.98 2.47 -22.21
C ILE A 24 -5.51 2.10 -20.80
N LEU A 25 -6.30 2.43 -19.78
CA LEU A 25 -5.97 2.11 -18.38
C LEU A 25 -5.89 0.61 -18.12
N ILE A 26 -6.81 -0.19 -18.68
CA ILE A 26 -6.80 -1.66 -18.53
C ILE A 26 -5.54 -2.25 -19.15
N PHE A 27 -5.20 -1.90 -20.39
CA PHE A 27 -4.00 -2.41 -21.04
C PHE A 27 -2.72 -1.95 -20.35
N SER A 28 -2.66 -0.69 -19.90
CA SER A 28 -1.53 -0.17 -19.13
C SER A 28 -1.38 -0.89 -17.78
N ALA A 29 -2.47 -1.10 -17.05
CA ALA A 29 -2.46 -1.80 -15.77
C ALA A 29 -2.04 -3.28 -15.94
N PHE A 30 -2.52 -3.95 -16.99
CA PHE A 30 -2.15 -5.32 -17.31
C PHE A 30 -0.66 -5.45 -17.67
N ALA A 31 -0.15 -4.60 -18.56
CA ALA A 31 1.26 -4.58 -18.94
C ALA A 31 2.16 -4.30 -17.73
N LEU A 32 1.78 -3.31 -16.89
CA LEU A 32 2.48 -3.00 -15.67
C LEU A 32 2.45 -4.17 -14.68
N GLY A 33 1.31 -4.85 -14.53
CA GLY A 33 1.16 -6.04 -13.69
C GLY A 33 2.11 -7.17 -14.08
N LEU A 34 2.19 -7.48 -15.37
CA LEU A 34 3.14 -8.48 -15.91
C LEU A 34 4.60 -8.10 -15.67
N TYR A 35 4.94 -6.83 -15.84
CA TYR A 35 6.30 -6.33 -15.66
C TYR A 35 6.74 -6.33 -14.19
N MET A 36 5.92 -5.79 -13.28
CA MET A 36 6.32 -5.60 -11.88
C MET A 36 6.48 -6.90 -11.09
N VAL A 37 5.74 -7.97 -11.45
CA VAL A 37 5.84 -9.27 -10.76
C VAL A 37 7.23 -9.86 -10.90
N GLY A 38 7.86 -9.77 -12.07
CA GLY A 38 9.20 -10.30 -12.33
C GLY A 38 10.37 -9.50 -11.73
N LEU A 39 10.11 -8.32 -11.14
CA LEU A 39 11.18 -7.50 -10.56
C LEU A 39 11.62 -8.02 -9.18
N ALA A 40 12.93 -7.89 -8.90
CA ALA A 40 13.45 -8.02 -7.54
C ALA A 40 12.87 -6.95 -6.62
N PHE A 41 12.72 -7.25 -5.32
CA PHE A 41 12.22 -6.31 -4.32
C PHE A 41 13.10 -5.05 -4.28
N SER A 42 12.50 -3.90 -4.51
CA SER A 42 13.22 -2.62 -4.70
C SER A 42 12.25 -1.44 -4.58
N PRO A 43 12.75 -0.22 -4.37
CA PRO A 43 11.91 1.00 -4.41
C PRO A 43 11.10 1.13 -5.70
N ALA A 44 11.69 0.76 -6.84
CA ALA A 44 11.00 0.77 -8.13
C ALA A 44 9.81 -0.21 -8.13
N LYS A 45 10.00 -1.45 -7.63
CA LYS A 45 8.91 -2.43 -7.51
C LYS A 45 7.77 -1.89 -6.64
N LEU A 46 8.07 -1.29 -5.49
CA LEU A 46 7.06 -0.70 -4.59
C LEU A 46 6.24 0.41 -5.28
N ARG A 47 6.91 1.31 -6.02
CA ARG A 47 6.23 2.36 -6.80
C ARG A 47 5.31 1.77 -7.87
N LEU A 48 5.77 0.79 -8.61
CA LEU A 48 4.99 0.15 -9.67
C LEU A 48 3.75 -0.56 -9.12
N PHE A 49 3.85 -1.23 -7.96
CA PHE A 49 2.69 -1.80 -7.27
C PHE A 49 1.67 -0.72 -6.86
N SER A 50 2.14 0.42 -6.36
CA SER A 50 1.25 1.54 -6.01
C SER A 50 0.55 2.11 -7.25
N TYR A 51 1.28 2.33 -8.35
CA TYR A 51 0.70 2.80 -9.62
C TYR A 51 -0.30 1.80 -10.20
N HIS A 52 -0.01 0.50 -10.14
CA HIS A 52 -0.95 -0.55 -10.57
C HIS A 52 -2.26 -0.50 -9.75
N LYS A 53 -2.16 -0.39 -8.43
CA LYS A 53 -3.34 -0.23 -7.56
C LYS A 53 -4.15 1.02 -7.91
N TRP A 54 -3.49 2.18 -8.14
CA TRP A 54 -4.16 3.42 -8.52
C TRP A 54 -4.89 3.30 -9.85
N MET A 55 -4.26 2.67 -10.85
CA MET A 55 -4.92 2.37 -12.13
C MET A 55 -6.12 1.45 -11.93
N GLY A 56 -6.02 0.42 -11.09
CA GLY A 56 -7.14 -0.47 -10.76
C GLY A 56 -8.34 0.28 -10.17
N VAL A 57 -8.10 1.15 -9.18
CA VAL A 57 -9.16 2.01 -8.60
C VAL A 57 -9.77 2.92 -9.67
N THR A 58 -8.94 3.52 -10.53
CA THR A 58 -9.44 4.41 -11.60
C THR A 58 -10.27 3.63 -12.63
N VAL A 59 -9.86 2.41 -12.99
CA VAL A 59 -10.66 1.51 -13.87
C VAL A 59 -12.01 1.21 -13.25
N PHE A 60 -12.06 0.89 -11.96
CA PHE A 60 -13.32 0.66 -11.23
C PHE A 60 -14.23 1.89 -11.29
N LEU A 61 -13.72 3.07 -11.00
CA LEU A 61 -14.48 4.34 -11.03
C LEU A 61 -14.99 4.64 -12.44
N PHE A 62 -14.17 4.41 -13.47
CA PHE A 62 -14.59 4.64 -14.86
C PHE A 62 -15.60 3.61 -15.33
N ALA A 63 -15.49 2.33 -14.91
CA ALA A 63 -16.48 1.31 -15.20
C ALA A 63 -17.83 1.65 -14.55
N ALA A 64 -17.84 2.10 -13.29
CA ALA A 64 -19.02 2.56 -12.59
C ALA A 64 -19.64 3.79 -13.28
N ALA A 65 -18.82 4.79 -13.63
CA ALA A 65 -19.27 5.97 -14.38
C ALA A 65 -19.87 5.61 -15.75
N ARG A 66 -19.30 4.64 -16.47
CA ARG A 66 -19.83 4.15 -17.74
C ARG A 66 -21.16 3.44 -17.57
N LEU A 67 -21.34 2.63 -16.52
CA LEU A 67 -22.61 1.97 -16.21
C LEU A 67 -23.68 3.00 -15.86
N LEU A 68 -23.34 3.98 -15.03
CA LEU A 68 -24.22 5.07 -14.66
C LEU A 68 -24.61 5.90 -15.92
N TRP A 69 -23.63 6.26 -16.75
CA TRP A 69 -23.90 6.97 -18.00
C TRP A 69 -24.85 6.19 -18.92
N ARG A 70 -24.64 4.87 -19.03
CA ARG A 70 -25.47 3.98 -19.84
C ARG A 70 -26.90 3.84 -19.31
N ALA A 71 -27.13 3.99 -18.00
CA ALA A 71 -28.47 3.96 -17.42
C ALA A 71 -29.32 5.14 -17.90
N PHE A 72 -28.71 6.31 -18.13
CA PHE A 72 -29.39 7.51 -18.61
C PHE A 72 -29.30 7.73 -20.12
N HIS A 73 -28.40 7.06 -20.83
CA HIS A 73 -28.15 7.22 -22.26
C HIS A 73 -28.15 5.85 -22.95
N ARG A 74 -29.21 5.53 -23.67
CA ARG A 74 -29.34 4.25 -24.37
C ARG A 74 -28.21 4.08 -25.40
N ALA A 75 -27.65 2.87 -25.45
CA ALA A 75 -26.68 2.49 -26.48
C ALA A 75 -27.38 2.41 -27.84
N PRO A 76 -26.68 2.75 -28.94
CA PRO A 76 -27.20 2.54 -30.29
C PRO A 76 -27.56 1.06 -30.53
N GLU A 77 -28.63 0.84 -31.29
CA GLU A 77 -29.07 -0.51 -31.66
C GLU A 77 -28.01 -1.23 -32.52
N LEU A 78 -27.92 -2.53 -32.37
CA LEU A 78 -27.06 -3.36 -33.19
C LEU A 78 -27.62 -3.44 -34.61
N PRO A 79 -26.77 -3.63 -35.66
CA PRO A 79 -27.22 -3.73 -37.04
C PRO A 79 -28.33 -4.77 -37.22
N VAL A 80 -29.36 -4.44 -38.01
CA VAL A 80 -30.47 -5.36 -38.28
C VAL A 80 -30.01 -6.61 -39.03
N SER A 81 -28.95 -6.47 -39.84
CA SER A 81 -28.33 -7.56 -40.58
C SER A 81 -27.58 -8.58 -39.69
N MET A 82 -27.33 -8.24 -38.44
CA MET A 82 -26.58 -9.10 -37.49
C MET A 82 -27.44 -10.30 -37.08
N PRO A 83 -26.93 -11.57 -37.21
CA PRO A 83 -27.63 -12.77 -36.77
C PRO A 83 -28.01 -12.71 -35.28
N ALA A 84 -29.08 -13.40 -34.90
CA ALA A 84 -29.59 -13.36 -33.52
C ALA A 84 -28.57 -13.87 -32.49
N TRP A 85 -27.77 -14.90 -32.82
CA TRP A 85 -26.72 -15.40 -31.94
C TRP A 85 -25.57 -14.43 -31.76
N GLU A 86 -25.14 -13.68 -32.80
CA GLU A 86 -24.12 -12.63 -32.68
C GLU A 86 -24.63 -11.46 -31.81
N ARG A 87 -25.90 -11.07 -31.97
CA ARG A 87 -26.52 -10.05 -31.10
C ARG A 87 -26.55 -10.46 -29.64
N PHE A 88 -26.85 -11.75 -29.36
CA PHE A 88 -26.77 -12.30 -28.01
C PHE A 88 -25.34 -12.29 -27.48
N ALA A 89 -24.39 -12.82 -28.26
CA ALA A 89 -22.97 -12.87 -27.90
C ALA A 89 -22.40 -11.45 -27.64
N ALA A 90 -22.71 -10.48 -28.48
CA ALA A 90 -22.30 -9.09 -28.30
C ALA A 90 -22.83 -8.48 -26.99
N LYS A 91 -24.12 -8.70 -26.66
CA LYS A 91 -24.70 -8.23 -25.40
C LYS A 91 -24.07 -8.91 -24.20
N ALA A 92 -23.91 -10.25 -24.25
CA ALA A 92 -23.29 -11.02 -23.19
C ALA A 92 -21.80 -10.59 -22.95
N ALA A 93 -21.02 -10.43 -24.02
CA ALA A 93 -19.64 -9.98 -23.94
C ALA A 93 -19.53 -8.58 -23.29
N HIS A 94 -20.38 -7.64 -23.64
CA HIS A 94 -20.38 -6.32 -23.01
C HIS A 94 -20.72 -6.38 -21.52
N TRP A 95 -21.74 -7.15 -21.12
CA TRP A 95 -22.08 -7.28 -19.70
C TRP A 95 -20.97 -8.00 -18.91
N LEU A 96 -20.36 -9.02 -19.50
CA LEU A 96 -19.25 -9.74 -18.88
C LEU A 96 -18.00 -8.84 -18.76
N LEU A 97 -17.70 -8.01 -19.77
CA LEU A 97 -16.66 -6.98 -19.68
C LEU A 97 -16.93 -5.99 -18.54
N TYR A 98 -18.16 -5.48 -18.39
CA TYR A 98 -18.52 -4.61 -17.26
C TYR A 98 -18.35 -5.32 -15.93
N ALA A 99 -18.79 -6.57 -15.79
CA ALA A 99 -18.63 -7.35 -14.58
C ALA A 99 -17.14 -7.52 -14.23
N LEU A 100 -16.31 -7.91 -15.19
CA LEU A 100 -14.87 -8.09 -14.97
C LEU A 100 -14.15 -6.77 -14.65
N MET A 101 -14.52 -5.65 -15.30
CA MET A 101 -13.96 -4.33 -14.98
C MET A 101 -14.25 -3.87 -13.54
N LEU A 102 -15.29 -4.39 -12.89
CA LEU A 102 -15.58 -4.12 -11.46
C LEU A 102 -14.94 -5.17 -10.55
N ILE A 103 -15.04 -6.45 -10.91
CA ILE A 103 -14.57 -7.57 -10.05
C ILE A 103 -13.05 -7.65 -9.99
N VAL A 104 -12.33 -7.40 -11.10
CA VAL A 104 -10.85 -7.46 -11.13
C VAL A 104 -10.22 -6.45 -10.17
N PRO A 105 -10.55 -5.16 -10.18
CA PRO A 105 -10.02 -4.23 -9.17
C PRO A 105 -10.40 -4.58 -7.73
N VAL A 106 -11.62 -5.06 -7.49
CA VAL A 106 -12.06 -5.50 -6.16
C VAL A 106 -11.24 -6.70 -5.69
N SER A 107 -11.00 -7.71 -6.55
CA SER A 107 -10.17 -8.86 -6.18
C SER A 107 -8.74 -8.45 -5.83
N GLY A 108 -8.15 -7.47 -6.54
CA GLY A 108 -6.84 -6.91 -6.24
C GLY A 108 -6.82 -6.12 -4.92
N TRP A 109 -7.91 -5.42 -4.60
CA TRP A 109 -8.05 -4.72 -3.33
C TRP A 109 -8.14 -5.69 -2.15
N VAL A 110 -9.00 -6.72 -2.23
CA VAL A 110 -9.14 -7.75 -1.19
C VAL A 110 -7.81 -8.52 -1.01
N MET A 111 -7.14 -8.89 -2.11
CA MET A 111 -5.80 -9.50 -2.07
C MET A 111 -4.79 -8.59 -1.37
N SER A 112 -4.79 -7.29 -1.65
CA SER A 112 -3.89 -6.34 -0.99
C SER A 112 -4.16 -6.21 0.51
N SER A 113 -5.43 -6.26 0.93
CA SER A 113 -5.82 -6.30 2.34
C SER A 113 -5.31 -7.58 3.03
N ALA A 114 -5.47 -8.76 2.39
CA ALA A 114 -4.96 -10.04 2.90
C ALA A 114 -3.43 -10.04 3.08
N LYS A 115 -2.71 -9.34 2.19
CA LYS A 115 -1.25 -9.12 2.30
C LYS A 115 -0.86 -8.16 3.43
N GLY A 116 -1.81 -7.41 4.00
CA GLY A 116 -1.56 -6.36 5.00
C GLY A 116 -1.00 -5.06 4.39
N PHE A 117 -1.14 -4.86 3.08
CA PHE A 117 -0.73 -3.65 2.37
C PHE A 117 -1.94 -2.80 1.99
N GLN A 118 -2.34 -1.90 2.87
CA GLN A 118 -3.44 -0.97 2.60
C GLN A 118 -3.26 -0.26 1.25
N THR A 119 -4.35 -0.06 0.54
CA THR A 119 -4.35 0.74 -0.68
C THR A 119 -4.53 2.22 -0.32
N VAL A 120 -3.54 3.05 -0.61
CA VAL A 120 -3.66 4.52 -0.49
C VAL A 120 -3.73 5.10 -1.90
N TYR A 121 -4.93 5.48 -2.34
CA TYR A 121 -5.16 5.96 -3.69
C TYR A 121 -4.47 7.32 -3.90
N LEU A 122 -3.68 7.41 -4.98
CA LEU A 122 -2.83 8.56 -5.32
C LEU A 122 -1.85 9.00 -4.20
N GLY A 123 -1.55 8.11 -3.24
CA GLY A 123 -0.70 8.43 -2.09
C GLY A 123 -1.36 9.33 -1.03
N ILE A 124 -2.64 9.67 -1.18
CA ILE A 124 -3.34 10.66 -0.35
C ILE A 124 -4.54 10.03 0.36
N MET A 125 -5.37 9.26 -0.35
CA MET A 125 -6.65 8.75 0.16
C MET A 125 -6.54 7.28 0.56
N PRO A 126 -6.50 6.95 1.86
CA PRO A 126 -6.49 5.57 2.32
C PRO A 126 -7.85 4.92 2.06
N ILE A 127 -7.82 3.79 1.35
CA ILE A 127 -9.01 2.94 1.18
C ILE A 127 -8.99 1.91 2.32
N PRO A 128 -10.10 1.73 3.06
CA PRO A 128 -10.14 0.77 4.18
C PRO A 128 -9.81 -0.65 3.75
N ASP A 129 -9.09 -1.39 4.57
CA ASP A 129 -8.91 -2.82 4.36
C ASP A 129 -10.21 -3.57 4.65
N LEU A 130 -10.59 -4.49 3.75
CA LEU A 130 -11.83 -5.27 3.87
C LEU A 130 -11.66 -6.49 4.78
N ILE A 131 -10.43 -6.97 4.90
CA ILE A 131 -10.06 -8.16 5.69
C ILE A 131 -8.71 -7.92 6.36
N GLY A 132 -8.44 -8.64 7.45
CA GLY A 132 -7.13 -8.65 8.09
C GLY A 132 -6.08 -9.43 7.29
N LYS A 133 -4.81 -9.33 7.71
CA LYS A 133 -3.71 -10.08 7.11
C LYS A 133 -3.92 -11.58 7.32
N ASP A 134 -3.93 -12.34 6.23
CA ASP A 134 -4.11 -13.79 6.21
C ASP A 134 -3.36 -14.38 5.01
N LYS A 135 -2.33 -15.20 5.26
CA LYS A 135 -1.45 -15.74 4.22
C LYS A 135 -2.13 -16.78 3.33
N ALA A 136 -3.00 -17.62 3.87
CA ALA A 136 -3.70 -18.63 3.08
C ALA A 136 -4.71 -17.97 2.13
N LEU A 137 -5.40 -16.95 2.62
CA LEU A 137 -6.33 -16.16 1.81
C LEU A 137 -5.60 -15.29 0.78
N GLU A 138 -4.42 -14.75 1.09
CA GLU A 138 -3.53 -14.04 0.16
C GLU A 138 -3.22 -14.91 -1.06
N GLU A 139 -2.72 -16.15 -0.85
CA GLU A 139 -2.36 -17.09 -1.93
C GLU A 139 -3.56 -17.44 -2.82
N ALA A 140 -4.72 -17.70 -2.20
CA ALA A 140 -5.96 -17.97 -2.94
C ALA A 140 -6.43 -16.77 -3.76
N LEU A 141 -6.39 -15.57 -3.20
CA LEU A 141 -6.80 -14.33 -3.88
C LEU A 141 -5.82 -13.91 -4.99
N GLU A 142 -4.54 -14.23 -4.86
CA GLU A 142 -3.56 -14.04 -5.93
C GLU A 142 -3.91 -14.88 -7.17
N LEU A 143 -4.26 -16.15 -6.98
CA LEU A 143 -4.74 -17.02 -8.06
C LEU A 143 -6.06 -16.50 -8.66
N VAL A 144 -7.01 -16.09 -7.83
CA VAL A 144 -8.29 -15.52 -8.28
C VAL A 144 -8.04 -14.25 -9.11
N HIS A 145 -7.23 -13.33 -8.62
CA HIS A 145 -6.90 -12.09 -9.36
C HIS A 145 -6.20 -12.39 -10.68
N TYR A 146 -5.28 -13.37 -10.71
CA TYR A 146 -4.61 -13.83 -11.93
C TYR A 146 -5.62 -14.38 -12.96
N ILE A 147 -6.51 -15.29 -12.56
CA ILE A 147 -7.51 -15.90 -13.44
C ILE A 147 -8.46 -14.83 -13.99
N LEU A 148 -8.98 -13.95 -13.14
CA LEU A 148 -9.88 -12.88 -13.54
C LEU A 148 -9.22 -11.92 -14.55
N ASN A 149 -7.95 -11.56 -14.35
CA ASN A 149 -7.19 -10.74 -15.32
C ASN A 149 -7.02 -11.46 -16.67
N LYS A 150 -6.67 -12.76 -16.67
CA LYS A 150 -6.57 -13.53 -17.93
C LYS A 150 -7.91 -13.61 -18.63
N SER A 151 -9.01 -13.80 -17.91
CA SER A 151 -10.38 -13.81 -18.44
C SER A 151 -10.76 -12.45 -19.05
N LEU A 152 -10.44 -11.35 -18.36
CA LEU A 152 -10.67 -10.00 -18.87
C LEU A 152 -9.88 -9.75 -20.17
N MET A 153 -8.61 -10.14 -20.22
CA MET A 153 -7.76 -9.92 -21.41
C MET A 153 -8.20 -10.79 -22.59
N LEU A 154 -8.57 -12.05 -22.34
CA LEU A 154 -9.13 -12.92 -23.38
C LEU A 154 -10.42 -12.34 -23.95
N LEU A 155 -11.33 -11.91 -23.08
CA LEU A 155 -12.61 -11.32 -23.53
C LEU A 155 -12.40 -9.99 -24.23
N ALA A 156 -11.45 -9.16 -23.80
CA ALA A 156 -11.07 -7.92 -24.49
C ALA A 156 -10.48 -8.22 -25.89
N ALA A 157 -9.64 -9.24 -26.03
CA ALA A 157 -9.11 -9.66 -27.33
C ALA A 157 -10.24 -10.13 -28.27
N LEU A 158 -11.18 -10.93 -27.76
CA LEU A 158 -12.37 -11.37 -28.53
C LEU A 158 -13.26 -10.19 -28.92
N HIS A 159 -13.44 -9.22 -28.01
CA HIS A 159 -14.20 -7.99 -28.27
C HIS A 159 -13.56 -7.14 -29.39
N ILE A 160 -12.23 -7.00 -29.36
CA ILE A 160 -11.48 -6.30 -30.43
C ILE A 160 -11.60 -7.07 -31.74
N ALA A 161 -11.39 -8.40 -31.73
CA ALA A 161 -11.50 -9.23 -32.92
C ALA A 161 -12.90 -9.14 -33.55
N ALA A 162 -13.96 -9.16 -32.74
CA ALA A 162 -15.33 -8.95 -33.22
C ALA A 162 -15.52 -7.57 -33.83
N ALA A 163 -15.01 -6.50 -33.20
CA ALA A 163 -15.07 -5.15 -33.74
C ALA A 163 -14.33 -5.03 -35.08
N LEU A 164 -13.20 -5.69 -35.24
CA LEU A 164 -12.44 -5.75 -36.50
C LEU A 164 -13.17 -6.60 -37.56
N LYS A 165 -13.80 -7.73 -37.20
CA LYS A 165 -14.67 -8.51 -38.09
C LYS A 165 -15.77 -7.62 -38.65
N HIS A 166 -16.51 -6.90 -37.79
CA HIS A 166 -17.55 -5.96 -38.20
C HIS A 166 -17.02 -4.88 -39.15
N HIS A 167 -15.82 -4.39 -38.95
CA HIS A 167 -15.23 -3.34 -39.80
C HIS A 167 -14.76 -3.85 -41.16
N PHE A 168 -14.03 -4.98 -41.20
CA PHE A 168 -13.35 -5.44 -42.41
C PHE A 168 -14.18 -6.47 -43.20
N ILE A 169 -14.94 -7.36 -42.51
CA ILE A 169 -15.66 -8.44 -43.12
C ILE A 169 -17.13 -8.04 -43.35
N ASP A 170 -17.84 -7.65 -42.30
CA ASP A 170 -19.27 -7.28 -42.38
C ASP A 170 -19.44 -5.86 -42.96
N ARG A 171 -18.39 -5.04 -42.92
CA ARG A 171 -18.33 -3.68 -43.46
C ARG A 171 -19.41 -2.75 -42.91
N ASP A 172 -19.82 -2.96 -41.67
CA ASP A 172 -20.79 -2.15 -40.93
C ASP A 172 -20.13 -0.98 -40.15
N ASP A 173 -20.96 -0.20 -39.44
CA ASP A 173 -20.52 0.98 -38.72
C ASP A 173 -20.22 0.77 -37.24
N VAL A 174 -20.21 -0.47 -36.73
CA VAL A 174 -20.06 -0.76 -35.29
C VAL A 174 -18.77 -0.16 -34.73
N LEU A 175 -17.61 -0.39 -35.37
CA LEU A 175 -16.33 0.17 -34.94
C LEU A 175 -16.29 1.70 -35.13
N LYS A 176 -16.81 2.24 -36.25
CA LYS A 176 -16.81 3.69 -36.55
C LYS A 176 -17.58 4.50 -35.50
N ARG A 177 -18.60 3.92 -34.84
CA ARG A 177 -19.37 4.56 -33.77
C ARG A 177 -18.55 4.86 -32.53
N MET A 178 -17.39 4.16 -32.33
CA MET A 178 -16.45 4.33 -31.20
C MET A 178 -15.16 5.06 -31.58
N LEU A 179 -14.90 5.39 -32.86
CA LEU A 179 -13.66 6.06 -33.30
C LEU A 179 -13.75 7.60 -33.35
N ARG A 180 -14.88 8.22 -32.99
CA ARG A 180 -15.06 9.68 -33.00
C ARG A 180 -14.38 10.36 -31.81
N ILE A 181 -13.07 10.54 -31.88
CA ILE A 181 -12.28 11.28 -30.88
C ILE A 181 -11.80 12.62 -31.46
N SER A 182 -12.11 13.72 -30.75
CA SER A 182 -11.36 14.99 -30.88
C SER A 182 -10.55 15.15 -29.60
N GLY A 183 -9.23 15.32 -29.74
CA GLY A 183 -8.25 15.05 -28.69
C GLY A 183 -8.14 16.06 -27.55
N ALA A 184 -7.70 15.58 -26.42
CA ALA A 184 -6.88 16.27 -25.39
C ALA A 184 -6.25 15.23 -24.46
N LEU A 185 -4.94 15.36 -24.22
CA LEU A 185 -4.15 14.53 -23.26
C LEU A 185 -3.84 15.37 -22.02
N ILE A 186 -3.89 14.77 -20.83
CA ILE A 186 -3.48 15.39 -19.55
C ILE A 186 -2.43 14.50 -18.88
N VAL A 187 -1.30 15.09 -18.47
CA VAL A 187 -0.17 14.47 -17.77
C VAL A 187 -0.13 15.01 -16.34
N ILE A 188 0.12 14.14 -15.33
CA ILE A 188 0.27 14.53 -13.92
C ILE A 188 1.55 13.93 -13.32
N ALA A 189 2.30 14.74 -12.55
CA ALA A 189 3.55 14.38 -11.86
C ALA A 189 3.42 14.48 -10.33
N PHE A 190 4.29 13.75 -9.56
CA PHE A 190 4.27 13.67 -8.09
C PHE A 190 5.66 13.74 -7.42
N ALA A 191 5.74 14.23 -6.19
CA ALA A 191 6.91 14.24 -5.28
C ALA A 191 6.51 14.06 -3.77
N PRO A 192 7.46 13.69 -2.84
CA PRO A 192 7.19 13.03 -1.56
C PRO A 192 7.67 13.73 -0.26
N LEU A 193 7.41 13.15 0.98
CA LEU A 193 8.08 13.47 2.28
C LEU A 193 7.85 12.43 3.43
N LEU A 194 8.56 12.41 4.50
CA LEU A 194 9.39 11.63 5.44
C LEU A 194 8.95 11.63 6.95
N SER A 195 9.39 10.86 7.90
CA SER A 195 10.27 10.04 8.74
C SER A 195 9.98 9.83 10.30
N SER A 196 10.57 9.14 11.13
CA SER A 196 11.34 8.30 12.07
C SER A 196 11.12 8.15 13.61
N GLY A 197 11.68 7.28 14.46
CA GLY A 197 11.89 6.37 15.43
C GLY A 197 12.26 6.19 16.92
N ALA A 198 12.41 5.08 17.70
CA ALA A 198 13.17 4.39 18.79
C ALA A 198 12.75 4.26 20.30
N HIS A 199 13.16 3.54 21.26
CA HIS A 199 13.29 2.37 22.16
C HIS A 199 13.14 2.52 23.72
N ALA A 200 12.93 1.52 24.57
CA ALA A 200 13.58 0.60 25.45
C ALA A 200 13.12 0.10 26.83
N ALA A 201 13.50 -0.98 27.51
CA ALA A 201 13.56 -1.39 28.96
C ALA A 201 13.50 -2.88 29.30
N PRO A 202 14.06 -3.47 30.44
CA PRO A 202 13.91 -4.91 30.74
C PRO A 202 12.51 -5.27 31.19
N VAL A 203 12.05 -6.43 30.71
CA VAL A 203 10.67 -6.59 30.37
C VAL A 203 10.14 -7.96 30.74
N ILE A 204 8.91 -8.01 31.26
CA ILE A 204 8.10 -9.24 31.18
C ILE A 204 7.78 -9.42 29.69
N ARG A 205 8.48 -10.32 28.99
CA ARG A 205 8.49 -10.41 27.52
C ARG A 205 7.11 -10.60 26.94
N ASP A 206 6.30 -11.46 27.51
CA ASP A 206 4.95 -11.78 27.02
C ASP A 206 3.93 -10.61 27.16
N ALA A 207 4.21 -9.65 28.05
CA ALA A 207 3.41 -8.46 28.30
C ALA A 207 3.96 -7.19 27.64
N SER A 208 5.07 -7.31 26.94
CA SER A 208 5.84 -6.17 26.40
C SER A 208 6.07 -6.28 24.91
N SER A 209 6.19 -5.15 24.25
CA SER A 209 6.32 -5.10 22.77
C SER A 209 7.12 -3.90 22.33
N VAL A 210 7.88 -4.09 21.24
CA VAL A 210 8.50 -3.03 20.47
C VAL A 210 8.05 -3.14 19.03
N GLY A 211 7.33 -2.13 18.55
CA GLY A 211 6.83 -2.05 17.19
C GLY A 211 7.24 -0.74 16.51
N PHE A 212 7.06 -0.69 15.21
CA PHE A 212 7.26 0.52 14.44
C PHE A 212 6.22 0.65 13.32
N VAL A 213 5.99 1.88 12.88
CA VAL A 213 5.20 2.19 11.69
C VAL A 213 6.08 3.01 10.76
N SER A 214 6.45 2.45 9.63
CA SER A 214 7.04 3.16 8.49
C SER A 214 5.97 3.48 7.44
N ARG A 215 6.28 4.32 6.46
CA ARG A 215 5.37 4.59 5.34
C ARG A 215 6.06 4.30 4.01
N GLN A 216 5.35 3.60 3.13
CA GLN A 216 5.79 3.30 1.76
C GLN A 216 4.76 3.85 0.79
N MET A 217 5.11 4.84 -0.02
CA MET A 217 4.19 5.53 -0.93
C MET A 217 2.90 6.00 -0.22
N GLY A 218 3.03 6.53 1.01
CA GLY A 218 1.92 6.93 1.87
C GLY A 218 1.25 5.80 2.66
N VAL A 219 1.48 4.54 2.29
CA VAL A 219 0.92 3.35 2.96
C VAL A 219 1.61 3.10 4.29
N PRO A 220 0.91 3.07 5.44
CA PRO A 220 1.50 2.73 6.72
C PRO A 220 1.82 1.22 6.78
N ILE A 221 3.08 0.88 7.00
CA ILE A 221 3.55 -0.50 7.18
C ILE A 221 3.94 -0.68 8.64
N LYS A 222 3.27 -1.61 9.31
CA LYS A 222 3.58 -1.98 10.70
C LYS A 222 4.61 -3.08 10.72
N GLY A 223 5.58 -2.95 11.62
CA GLY A 223 6.57 -3.97 11.89
C GLY A 223 6.83 -4.09 13.40
N SER A 224 7.62 -5.10 13.79
CA SER A 224 7.96 -5.34 15.20
C SER A 224 9.33 -5.99 15.35
N PHE A 225 9.88 -5.92 16.56
CA PHE A 225 11.05 -6.69 16.98
C PHE A 225 10.62 -7.74 17.99
N LYS A 226 10.91 -9.03 17.70
CA LYS A 226 10.46 -10.17 18.52
C LYS A 226 11.41 -10.46 19.70
N VAL A 227 12.67 -10.03 19.60
CA VAL A 227 13.69 -10.27 20.63
C VAL A 227 14.34 -8.95 21.03
N PHE A 228 14.13 -8.59 22.28
CA PHE A 228 14.74 -7.42 22.91
C PHE A 228 14.95 -7.70 24.40
N ASP A 229 15.95 -7.05 24.97
CA ASP A 229 16.23 -7.06 26.40
C ASP A 229 16.30 -5.61 26.92
N ALA A 230 15.97 -5.44 28.18
CA ALA A 230 16.10 -4.13 28.78
C ALA A 230 16.19 -4.18 30.31
N ASP A 231 17.05 -3.35 30.86
CA ASP A 231 17.17 -3.09 32.29
C ASP A 231 16.57 -1.73 32.63
N VAL A 232 15.52 -1.69 33.45
CA VAL A 232 14.89 -0.43 33.89
C VAL A 232 14.79 -0.32 35.38
N ARG A 233 15.40 0.67 35.89
CA ARG A 233 15.18 1.19 37.24
C ARG A 233 14.35 2.47 37.16
N PHE A 234 13.16 2.45 37.75
CA PHE A 234 12.25 3.60 37.78
C PHE A 234 11.74 3.83 39.19
N ASP A 235 12.04 5.01 39.75
CA ASP A 235 11.48 5.49 41.02
C ASP A 235 10.83 6.87 40.79
N PRO A 236 9.50 6.98 40.86
CA PRO A 236 8.80 8.25 40.65
C PRO A 236 9.12 9.28 41.73
N ALA A 237 9.66 8.90 42.90
CA ALA A 237 10.11 9.79 43.98
C ALA A 237 11.56 10.28 43.75
N ASP A 238 12.37 9.52 42.97
CA ASP A 238 13.73 9.91 42.61
C ASP A 238 13.99 9.65 41.10
N LEU A 239 13.51 10.56 40.28
CA LEU A 239 13.69 10.47 38.82
C LEU A 239 15.17 10.60 38.41
N LYS A 240 16.03 11.19 39.24
CA LYS A 240 17.48 11.30 38.96
C LYS A 240 18.18 9.95 39.06
N ALA A 241 17.69 9.02 39.88
CA ALA A 241 18.19 7.65 39.99
C ALA A 241 17.58 6.72 38.92
N SER A 242 16.55 7.16 38.22
CA SER A 242 15.90 6.36 37.18
C SER A 242 16.83 6.14 35.98
N ARG A 243 16.92 4.91 35.49
CA ARG A 243 17.79 4.48 34.38
C ARG A 243 17.04 3.49 33.50
N ALA A 244 17.38 3.49 32.23
CA ALA A 244 16.94 2.48 31.26
C ALA A 244 18.06 2.19 30.27
N VAL A 245 18.38 0.89 30.08
CA VAL A 245 19.28 0.38 29.04
C VAL A 245 18.53 -0.65 28.24
N ILE A 246 18.45 -0.48 26.93
CA ILE A 246 17.67 -1.33 26.04
C ILE A 246 18.53 -1.85 24.91
N THR A 247 18.41 -3.13 24.66
CA THR A 247 19.11 -3.82 23.57
C THR A 247 18.09 -4.57 22.71
N ILE A 248 18.07 -4.29 21.41
CA ILE A 248 17.22 -4.98 20.43
C ILE A 248 18.07 -5.84 19.53
N THR A 249 17.70 -7.10 19.39
CA THR A 249 18.27 -8.02 18.42
C THR A 249 17.65 -7.74 17.05
N LEU A 250 18.40 -7.09 16.17
CA LEU A 250 17.92 -6.63 14.86
C LEU A 250 17.52 -7.76 13.92
N ASP A 251 18.08 -8.97 14.07
CA ASP A 251 17.66 -10.13 13.27
C ASP A 251 16.23 -10.62 13.58
N SER A 252 15.68 -10.21 14.71
CA SER A 252 14.30 -10.54 15.12
C SER A 252 13.22 -9.67 14.48
N ILE A 253 13.61 -8.77 13.58
CA ILE A 253 12.69 -7.85 12.93
C ILE A 253 11.68 -8.57 12.03
N ASP A 254 10.43 -8.15 12.12
CA ASP A 254 9.36 -8.44 11.20
C ASP A 254 8.94 -7.12 10.53
N ALA A 255 9.19 -6.98 9.25
CA ALA A 255 8.92 -5.73 8.51
C ALA A 255 7.58 -5.74 7.76
N GLY A 256 6.66 -6.63 8.15
CA GLY A 256 5.31 -6.71 7.62
C GLY A 256 5.15 -7.67 6.42
N SER A 257 6.22 -8.00 5.69
CA SER A 257 6.24 -9.04 4.66
C SER A 257 7.59 -9.76 4.63
N ASP A 258 7.62 -10.96 4.04
CA ASP A 258 8.83 -11.79 3.97
C ASP A 258 9.91 -11.07 3.14
N ASP A 259 9.58 -10.53 1.96
CA ASP A 259 10.51 -9.75 1.12
C ASP A 259 11.11 -8.54 1.84
N ALA A 260 10.27 -7.76 2.53
CA ALA A 260 10.73 -6.61 3.29
C ALA A 260 11.58 -7.03 4.49
N THR A 261 11.23 -8.13 5.16
CA THR A 261 11.97 -8.68 6.30
C THR A 261 13.35 -9.19 5.90
N VAL A 262 13.49 -9.79 4.71
CA VAL A 262 14.79 -10.18 4.16
C VAL A 262 15.61 -8.96 3.75
N GLU A 263 15.00 -8.01 3.06
CA GLU A 263 15.71 -6.82 2.56
C GLU A 263 16.22 -5.91 3.68
N ILE A 264 15.39 -5.67 4.73
CA ILE A 264 15.73 -4.75 5.82
C ILE A 264 16.94 -5.21 6.65
N LYS A 265 17.26 -6.50 6.60
CA LYS A 265 18.46 -7.07 7.27
C LYS A 265 19.76 -6.83 6.50
N ARG A 266 19.67 -6.49 5.20
CA ARG A 266 20.83 -6.30 4.32
C ARG A 266 21.60 -5.02 4.60
N ARG A 267 22.81 -4.91 4.00
CA ARG A 267 23.74 -3.78 4.16
C ARG A 267 23.15 -2.39 3.89
N PRO A 268 22.29 -2.16 2.87
CA PRO A 268 21.69 -0.84 2.68
C PRO A 268 20.79 -0.41 3.84
N TRP A 269 20.30 -1.36 4.65
CA TRP A 269 19.41 -1.15 5.78
C TRP A 269 20.14 -1.33 7.12
N PHE A 270 19.74 -2.28 7.93
CA PHE A 270 20.33 -2.50 9.25
C PHE A 270 21.75 -3.13 9.23
N ASP A 271 22.10 -3.82 8.13
CA ASP A 271 23.36 -4.57 8.02
C ASP A 271 23.57 -5.50 9.24
N VAL A 272 22.58 -6.32 9.51
CA VAL A 272 22.44 -7.11 10.74
C VAL A 272 23.65 -8.02 10.98
N ARG A 273 24.36 -8.43 9.91
CA ARG A 273 25.58 -9.23 9.99
C ARG A 273 26.71 -8.48 10.71
N ASN A 274 26.86 -7.18 10.45
CA ASN A 274 27.90 -6.33 11.03
C ASN A 274 27.42 -5.60 12.29
N TYR A 275 26.10 -5.32 12.37
CA TYR A 275 25.46 -4.60 13.47
C TYR A 275 24.25 -5.40 13.99
N PRO A 276 24.47 -6.46 14.77
CA PRO A 276 23.37 -7.36 15.19
C PRO A 276 22.41 -6.74 16.20
N ARG A 277 22.78 -5.61 16.81
CA ARG A 277 22.01 -4.97 17.88
C ARG A 277 21.81 -3.49 17.64
N ALA A 278 20.68 -2.98 18.16
CA ALA A 278 20.48 -1.56 18.41
C ALA A 278 20.35 -1.35 19.93
N GLU A 279 20.86 -0.22 20.42
CA GLU A 279 20.97 0.05 21.86
C GLU A 279 20.45 1.47 22.16
N PHE A 280 19.76 1.60 23.29
CA PHE A 280 19.42 2.88 23.88
C PHE A 280 19.88 2.94 25.32
N THR A 281 20.44 4.06 25.73
CA THR A 281 20.82 4.34 27.12
C THR A 281 20.19 5.66 27.54
N SER A 282 19.40 5.64 28.61
CA SER A 282 18.79 6.84 29.16
C SER A 282 19.83 7.75 29.79
N GLY A 283 19.68 9.06 29.60
CA GLY A 283 20.42 10.11 30.30
C GLY A 283 19.60 10.71 31.43
N THR A 284 18.44 11.30 31.12
CA THR A 284 17.57 11.97 32.10
C THR A 284 16.13 11.53 31.94
N VAL A 285 15.43 11.44 33.07
CA VAL A 285 13.98 11.23 33.13
C VAL A 285 13.35 12.44 33.83
N ALA A 286 12.30 13.01 33.27
CA ALA A 286 11.56 14.14 33.82
C ALA A 286 10.06 13.87 33.79
N GLN A 287 9.34 14.29 34.81
CA GLN A 287 7.87 14.28 34.83
C GLN A 287 7.34 15.49 34.06
N THR A 288 6.38 15.28 33.17
CA THR A 288 5.73 16.32 32.35
C THR A 288 4.28 16.56 32.71
N GLY A 289 3.71 15.68 33.55
CA GLY A 289 2.33 15.75 34.08
C GLY A 289 2.03 14.54 34.97
N PRO A 290 0.84 14.46 35.57
CA PRO A 290 0.45 13.30 36.39
C PRO A 290 0.49 11.99 35.56
N GLY A 291 1.39 11.07 35.93
CA GLY A 291 1.61 9.80 35.21
C GLY A 291 2.26 9.93 33.84
N LEU A 292 2.67 11.16 33.45
CA LEU A 292 3.32 11.47 32.16
C LEU A 292 4.79 11.84 32.40
N TYR A 293 5.66 11.23 31.64
CA TYR A 293 7.10 11.40 31.75
C TYR A 293 7.76 11.56 30.39
N ARG A 294 9.01 12.02 30.40
CA ARG A 294 9.88 12.10 29.23
C ARG A 294 11.25 11.55 29.59
N VAL A 295 11.76 10.65 28.79
CA VAL A 295 13.14 10.19 28.87
C VAL A 295 13.94 10.80 27.73
N ASN A 296 15.12 11.36 28.03
CA ASN A 296 16.13 11.72 27.05
C ASN A 296 17.31 10.76 27.20
N GLY A 297 17.89 10.36 26.08
CA GLY A 297 18.98 9.41 26.08
C GLY A 297 19.69 9.32 24.72
N LYS A 298 20.63 8.38 24.62
CA LYS A 298 21.38 8.11 23.39
C LYS A 298 20.93 6.78 22.77
N MET A 299 20.66 6.85 21.48
CA MET A 299 20.29 5.72 20.64
C MET A 299 21.44 5.40 19.71
N THR A 300 21.86 4.14 19.65
CA THR A 300 22.87 3.65 18.71
C THR A 300 22.26 2.58 17.81
N ILE A 301 22.24 2.85 16.49
CA ILE A 301 21.81 1.90 15.46
C ILE A 301 22.83 1.93 14.33
N LYS A 302 23.24 0.76 13.83
CA LYS A 302 24.19 0.62 12.71
C LYS A 302 25.48 1.44 12.95
N GLY A 303 25.99 1.42 14.17
CA GLY A 303 27.20 2.15 14.59
C GLY A 303 27.05 3.68 14.70
N ARG A 304 25.86 4.23 14.50
CA ARG A 304 25.59 5.66 14.61
C ARG A 304 24.79 5.98 15.87
N THR A 305 25.27 6.94 16.66
CA THR A 305 24.60 7.39 17.90
C THR A 305 23.93 8.73 17.72
N ARG A 306 22.68 8.87 18.18
CA ARG A 306 21.90 10.11 18.18
C ARG A 306 21.21 10.32 19.52
N ASP A 307 20.98 11.58 19.87
CA ASP A 307 20.15 11.93 21.02
C ASP A 307 18.68 11.72 20.68
N VAL A 308 17.93 11.12 21.60
CA VAL A 308 16.52 10.78 21.44
C VAL A 308 15.75 11.23 22.68
N SER A 309 14.52 11.74 22.44
CA SER A 309 13.60 12.15 23.48
C SER A 309 12.26 11.44 23.29
N ALA A 310 11.83 10.65 24.26
CA ALA A 310 10.62 9.84 24.19
C ALA A 310 9.65 10.20 25.32
N PRO A 311 8.43 10.69 25.00
CA PRO A 311 7.36 10.78 25.98
C PRO A 311 6.80 9.39 26.28
N PHE A 312 6.44 9.15 27.54
CA PHE A 312 5.81 7.89 27.97
C PHE A 312 4.88 8.10 29.16
N THR A 313 3.94 7.17 29.32
CA THR A 313 3.12 7.04 30.53
C THR A 313 3.71 5.97 31.44
N ALA A 314 3.68 6.17 32.73
CA ALA A 314 4.02 5.15 33.73
C ALA A 314 2.78 4.87 34.60
N LYS A 315 2.32 3.63 34.59
CA LYS A 315 1.17 3.16 35.39
C LYS A 315 1.61 2.01 36.28
N ARG A 316 1.31 2.10 37.57
CA ARG A 316 1.54 1.00 38.51
C ARG A 316 0.28 0.14 38.68
N ALA A 317 0.43 -1.17 38.56
CA ALA A 317 -0.62 -2.14 38.84
C ALA A 317 -0.02 -3.26 39.73
N GLY A 318 -0.36 -3.26 41.00
CA GLY A 318 0.24 -4.18 41.98
C GLY A 318 1.78 -4.03 42.07
N ASP A 319 2.48 -5.13 41.85
CA ASP A 319 3.95 -5.21 41.85
C ASP A 319 4.58 -5.01 40.46
N GLN A 320 3.87 -4.35 39.53
CA GLN A 320 4.37 -4.11 38.19
C GLN A 320 4.20 -2.64 37.78
N TRP A 321 5.17 -2.12 37.03
CA TRP A 321 5.09 -0.91 36.26
C TRP A 321 4.81 -1.23 34.80
N THR A 322 3.85 -0.52 34.17
CA THR A 322 3.63 -0.51 32.73
C THR A 322 4.05 0.85 32.17
N PHE A 323 4.93 0.84 31.21
CA PHE A 323 5.38 2.01 30.47
C PHE A 323 4.87 1.90 29.02
N ASP A 324 4.04 2.88 28.60
CA ASP A 324 3.57 2.99 27.22
C ASP A 324 4.10 4.29 26.62
N GLY A 325 4.70 4.22 25.45
CA GLY A 325 5.19 5.41 24.78
C GLY A 325 5.28 5.24 23.28
N LYS A 326 5.35 6.39 22.60
CA LYS A 326 5.62 6.45 21.19
C LYS A 326 6.39 7.70 20.83
N PHE A 327 7.21 7.63 19.84
CA PHE A 327 7.96 8.75 19.33
C PHE A 327 8.52 8.45 17.94
N THR A 328 9.12 9.45 17.31
CA THR A 328 9.48 9.46 15.88
C THR A 328 11.00 9.64 15.70
N LEU A 329 11.77 8.87 14.86
CA LEU A 329 13.16 9.07 14.44
C LEU A 329 13.35 9.13 12.92
N LYS A 330 14.47 9.61 12.42
CA LYS A 330 14.87 9.63 11.03
C LYS A 330 15.77 8.44 10.72
N ARG A 331 15.29 7.51 9.88
CA ARG A 331 16.08 6.33 9.51
C ARG A 331 17.42 6.70 8.85
N LEU A 332 17.45 7.79 8.08
CA LEU A 332 18.65 8.24 7.40
C LEU A 332 19.70 8.83 8.35
N ASP A 333 19.31 9.35 9.53
CA ASP A 333 20.23 9.78 10.57
C ASP A 333 21.10 8.61 11.11
N PHE A 334 20.59 7.38 10.94
CA PHE A 334 21.29 6.13 11.29
C PHE A 334 21.77 5.36 10.06
N SER A 335 21.77 5.96 8.86
CA SER A 335 22.12 5.30 7.60
C SER A 335 21.31 4.04 7.32
N ILE A 336 20.05 4.02 7.70
CA ILE A 336 19.12 2.93 7.43
C ILE A 336 18.39 3.23 6.12
N GLY A 337 18.57 2.38 5.10
CA GLY A 337 18.02 2.57 3.77
C GLY A 337 18.84 3.51 2.89
N GLU A 338 20.11 3.18 2.71
CA GLU A 338 21.06 3.92 1.87
C GLU A 338 20.96 3.53 0.38
N GLY A 339 21.64 4.28 -0.51
CA GLY A 339 21.68 4.03 -1.94
C GLY A 339 20.30 4.18 -2.58
N ALA A 340 19.82 3.18 -3.30
CA ALA A 340 18.51 3.20 -3.97
C ALA A 340 17.34 3.37 -2.97
N TRP A 341 17.52 3.05 -1.70
CA TRP A 341 16.52 3.17 -0.63
C TRP A 341 16.52 4.54 0.06
N SER A 342 17.44 5.45 -0.30
CA SER A 342 17.48 6.80 0.26
C SER A 342 16.34 7.70 -0.24
N ASP A 343 15.66 7.30 -1.32
CA ASP A 343 14.49 8.00 -1.83
C ASP A 343 13.32 7.91 -0.83
N THR A 344 13.11 9.02 -0.21
CA THR A 344 12.15 9.20 0.86
C THR A 344 10.71 9.33 0.38
N GLY A 345 10.51 9.47 -0.93
CA GLY A 345 9.19 9.40 -1.55
C GLY A 345 8.70 7.97 -1.74
N THR A 346 9.61 7.02 -1.81
CA THR A 346 9.22 5.61 -1.86
C THR A 346 9.11 5.00 -0.46
N VAL A 347 10.12 5.22 0.40
CA VAL A 347 10.09 4.82 1.81
C VAL A 347 10.39 6.04 2.66
N ALA A 348 9.42 6.42 3.44
CA ALA A 348 9.52 7.59 4.30
C ALA A 348 10.78 7.54 5.19
N ASP A 349 11.45 8.69 5.43
CA ASP A 349 12.55 8.80 6.39
C ASP A 349 12.03 8.66 7.84
N GLU A 350 10.82 9.18 8.20
CA GLU A 350 10.17 9.06 9.53
C GLU A 350 9.55 7.68 9.78
N VAL A 351 9.92 7.03 10.87
CA VAL A 351 9.37 5.78 11.39
C VAL A 351 8.82 6.04 12.80
N GLU A 352 7.56 5.97 13.05
CA GLU A 352 6.99 6.04 14.40
C GLU A 352 7.30 4.74 15.14
N ILE A 353 7.92 4.81 16.31
CA ILE A 353 8.16 3.67 17.18
C ILE A 353 7.15 3.68 18.30
N LEU A 354 6.63 2.50 18.60
CA LEU A 354 5.69 2.26 19.68
C LEU A 354 6.32 1.24 20.62
N PHE A 355 6.22 1.50 21.92
CA PHE A 355 6.71 0.54 22.89
C PHE A 355 5.74 0.40 24.06
N ARG A 356 5.64 -0.82 24.55
CA ARG A 356 5.05 -1.17 25.83
C ARG A 356 6.03 -2.02 26.60
N PHE A 357 6.29 -1.64 27.86
CA PHE A 357 7.18 -2.40 28.76
C PHE A 357 6.49 -2.61 30.11
N VAL A 358 6.46 -3.88 30.53
CA VAL A 358 5.98 -4.27 31.84
C VAL A 358 7.17 -4.78 32.65
N VAL A 359 7.47 -4.13 33.76
CA VAL A 359 8.60 -4.50 34.62
C VAL A 359 8.14 -4.66 36.07
N PRO A 360 8.71 -5.61 36.82
CA PRO A 360 8.43 -5.72 38.24
C PRO A 360 8.91 -4.48 39.01
N VAL A 361 8.17 -4.12 40.07
CA VAL A 361 8.60 -3.06 40.99
C VAL A 361 9.82 -3.55 41.71
N GLN A 362 10.93 -2.83 41.61
CA GLN A 362 12.12 -3.15 42.38
C GLN A 362 11.84 -2.89 43.87
N LYS A 363 11.95 -3.94 44.69
CA LYS A 363 11.92 -3.79 46.16
C LYS A 363 13.18 -3.08 46.58
N LYS A 364 13.02 -2.02 47.38
CA LYS A 364 14.17 -1.30 48.00
C LYS A 364 14.86 -2.17 49.03
#